data_6182a70ae5a155c6093df6432d1f9ad1
#
_entry.id   6182a70ae5a155c6093df6432d1f9ad1
#
_cell.length_a   1.000
_cell.length_b   1.000
_cell.length_c   1.000
_cell.angle_alpha   90.00
_cell.angle_beta   90.00
_cell.angle_gamma   90.00
#
_symmetry.space_group_name_H-M   'P 1'
#
loop_
_entity.id
_entity.type
_entity.pdbx_description
1 polymer ?
#
loop_
_entity_poly.entity_id
_entity_poly.type
_entity_poly.pdbx_seq_one_letter_code
_entity_poly.pdbx_strand_id
1 'polypeptide(L)'
;ALDLIGQQTGNKPSICDNTDALFVKIYRDLLADSRFRKHAVEYFVDYQANEADWEKRKNERRQQLSEQKDVRLKAMVPDMDGKQIYVRSEQEQKICFVLSSLGVQFRYEEPYEHPVADAMHSQYRPDFSIYFERDGKPQRLYLEHFGVDEHGFVPAWFAKDRNISYEEANQKYNDGITWKRAAHEKFGTRLITTSSVDFYRSDIRETLKQLLLDAGVPLQERTDTELYSMVLPEGSKQEKAFIRLIATFVTLLKSSCRSLKDVLKQTDEANDRRSEFVVKNIFRPVYERYAEALRSGGQIDFTDAILQATELCRATHPVSYEYIIVDEFQDISVDRYNFLKALREGNPPAKLYCVGDDWQSIYRFSGSDMALFNNFAAFFGPTEINKIETTYRFGEPLVGLSARFIQRNTAQIKKNIRPFSEQRKTELSFQAYDRNSYCNVIGQLIASIPSDKSVFLLGRYSFDDYYLSFMYKSVKEGNRFYYIIGGRKVEFLT
;
A
#
# COMPACT_ATOMS: atom_id res chain seq x y z
N ALA A 1 -32.85 -0.71 -0.60
CA ALA A 1 -32.50 -1.86 -1.43
C ALA A 1 -33.07 -3.16 -0.87
N LEU A 2 -32.75 -3.58 0.34
CA LEU A 2 -33.19 -4.86 0.92
C LEU A 2 -34.72 -5.00 0.99
N ASP A 3 -35.42 -3.97 1.45
CA ASP A 3 -36.87 -3.99 1.54
C ASP A 3 -37.53 -4.06 0.16
N LEU A 4 -36.93 -3.38 -0.82
CA LEU A 4 -37.37 -3.45 -2.20
C LEU A 4 -37.23 -4.86 -2.77
N ILE A 5 -36.08 -5.51 -2.54
CA ILE A 5 -35.87 -6.91 -2.95
C ILE A 5 -36.89 -7.81 -2.28
N GLY A 6 -37.06 -7.69 -0.96
CA GLY A 6 -38.04 -8.50 -0.21
C GLY A 6 -39.47 -8.35 -0.68
N GLN A 7 -39.89 -7.11 -0.97
CA GLN A 7 -41.25 -6.83 -1.48
C GLN A 7 -41.48 -7.41 -2.89
N GLN A 8 -40.48 -7.38 -3.76
CA GLN A 8 -40.63 -7.82 -5.14
C GLN A 8 -40.43 -9.34 -5.34
N THR A 9 -39.53 -9.94 -4.54
CA THR A 9 -39.18 -11.36 -4.68
C THR A 9 -39.91 -12.28 -3.68
N GLY A 10 -40.60 -11.70 -2.71
CA GLY A 10 -41.20 -12.43 -1.58
C GLY A 10 -40.16 -12.97 -0.58
N ASN A 11 -38.89 -12.73 -0.80
CA ASN A 11 -37.79 -13.18 0.05
C ASN A 11 -36.75 -12.08 0.27
N LYS A 12 -36.60 -11.64 1.52
CA LYS A 12 -35.57 -10.68 1.89
C LYS A 12 -34.24 -11.43 2.04
N PRO A 13 -33.22 -11.12 1.22
CA PRO A 13 -31.93 -11.83 1.30
C PRO A 13 -31.23 -11.55 2.62
N SER A 14 -30.51 -12.55 3.11
CA SER A 14 -29.65 -12.42 4.28
C SER A 14 -28.37 -11.63 3.90
N ILE A 15 -28.03 -10.64 4.71
CA ILE A 15 -26.76 -9.89 4.55
C ILE A 15 -25.64 -10.63 5.26
N CYS A 16 -24.51 -10.72 4.61
CA CYS A 16 -23.26 -11.15 5.24
C CYS A 16 -22.68 -9.99 6.06
N ASP A 17 -22.92 -10.00 7.37
CA ASP A 17 -22.51 -8.92 8.28
C ASP A 17 -21.00 -8.87 8.53
N ASN A 18 -20.30 -10.00 8.33
CA ASN A 18 -18.86 -10.09 8.59
C ASN A 18 -18.07 -10.53 7.35
N THR A 19 -18.08 -9.67 6.36
CA THR A 19 -17.32 -9.90 5.12
C THR A 19 -15.81 -10.02 5.37
N ASP A 20 -15.24 -9.28 6.34
CA ASP A 20 -13.82 -9.34 6.68
C ASP A 20 -13.43 -10.74 7.18
N ALA A 21 -14.21 -11.35 8.06
CA ALA A 21 -13.96 -12.71 8.51
C ALA A 21 -14.09 -13.74 7.37
N LEU A 22 -15.02 -13.50 6.46
CA LEU A 22 -15.21 -14.35 5.27
C LEU A 22 -13.98 -14.27 4.36
N PHE A 23 -13.42 -13.07 4.12
CA PHE A 23 -12.18 -12.92 3.33
C PHE A 23 -11.00 -13.62 3.99
N VAL A 24 -10.82 -13.48 5.30
CA VAL A 24 -9.76 -14.18 6.04
C VAL A 24 -9.90 -15.70 5.88
N LYS A 25 -11.11 -16.24 6.03
CA LYS A 25 -11.38 -17.67 5.86
C LYS A 25 -11.04 -18.12 4.44
N ILE A 26 -11.58 -17.45 3.42
CA ILE A 26 -11.37 -17.81 2.01
C ILE A 26 -9.88 -17.76 1.66
N TYR A 27 -9.18 -16.73 2.08
CA TYR A 27 -7.74 -16.61 1.83
C TYR A 27 -6.97 -17.78 2.43
N ARG A 28 -7.28 -18.17 3.67
CA ARG A 28 -6.67 -19.34 4.32
C ARG A 28 -7.02 -20.65 3.65
N ASP A 29 -8.27 -20.82 3.23
CA ASP A 29 -8.69 -22.01 2.47
C ASP A 29 -7.93 -22.12 1.15
N LEU A 30 -7.70 -21.00 0.45
CA LEU A 30 -6.92 -20.96 -0.79
C LEU A 30 -5.43 -21.23 -0.56
N LEU A 31 -4.87 -20.92 0.60
CA LEU A 31 -3.50 -21.26 0.95
C LEU A 31 -3.26 -22.78 1.06
N ALA A 32 -4.28 -23.61 1.16
CA ALA A 32 -4.15 -25.06 1.04
C ALA A 32 -3.74 -25.47 -0.38
N ASP A 33 -4.08 -24.68 -1.41
CA ASP A 33 -3.62 -24.88 -2.78
C ASP A 33 -2.17 -24.39 -2.95
N SER A 34 -1.27 -25.30 -3.33
CA SER A 34 0.16 -24.99 -3.54
C SER A 34 0.37 -23.95 -4.62
N ARG A 35 -0.45 -23.94 -5.67
CA ARG A 35 -0.35 -22.98 -6.78
C ARG A 35 -0.70 -21.57 -6.31
N PHE A 36 -1.77 -21.41 -5.54
CA PHE A 36 -2.13 -20.10 -4.96
C PHE A 36 -1.06 -19.60 -3.99
N ARG A 37 -0.53 -20.49 -3.15
CA ARG A 37 0.56 -20.19 -2.21
C ARG A 37 1.82 -19.71 -2.95
N LYS A 38 2.20 -20.41 -4.02
CA LYS A 38 3.32 -20.03 -4.88
C LYS A 38 3.12 -18.64 -5.48
N HIS A 39 1.94 -18.36 -6.03
CA HIS A 39 1.63 -17.03 -6.58
C HIS A 39 1.66 -15.93 -5.51
N ALA A 40 1.23 -16.21 -4.28
CA ALA A 40 1.34 -15.25 -3.19
C ALA A 40 2.81 -14.94 -2.87
N VAL A 41 3.69 -15.95 -2.84
CA VAL A 41 5.14 -15.75 -2.69
C VAL A 41 5.72 -14.96 -3.86
N GLU A 42 5.42 -15.36 -5.09
CA GLU A 42 5.87 -14.67 -6.32
C GLU A 42 5.48 -13.19 -6.32
N TYR A 43 4.28 -12.86 -5.86
CA TYR A 43 3.86 -11.46 -5.77
C TYR A 43 4.79 -10.61 -4.90
N PHE A 44 5.26 -11.13 -3.79
CA PHE A 44 6.12 -10.41 -2.87
C PHE A 44 7.59 -10.44 -3.24
N VAL A 45 8.02 -11.49 -3.90
CA VAL A 45 9.45 -11.79 -4.14
C VAL A 45 9.84 -11.60 -5.61
N ASP A 46 9.08 -12.21 -6.53
CA ASP A 46 9.37 -12.29 -7.96
C ASP A 46 8.52 -11.34 -8.78
N TYR A 47 8.03 -10.31 -8.15
CA TYR A 47 7.39 -9.27 -8.87
C TYR A 47 8.21 -8.89 -10.12
N GLN A 48 7.82 -9.44 -11.26
CA GLN A 48 8.46 -9.21 -12.57
C GLN A 48 8.19 -7.77 -13.01
N ALA A 49 9.03 -6.87 -12.52
CA ALA A 49 9.14 -5.54 -13.08
C ALA A 49 9.99 -5.64 -14.35
N ASN A 50 9.58 -5.00 -15.43
CA ASN A 50 10.46 -4.76 -16.53
C ASN A 50 11.53 -3.71 -16.13
N GLU A 51 12.55 -3.51 -16.96
CA GLU A 51 13.62 -2.55 -16.71
C GLU A 51 13.08 -1.13 -16.40
N ALA A 52 12.06 -0.69 -17.14
CA ALA A 52 11.41 0.60 -16.95
C ALA A 52 10.71 0.73 -15.57
N ASP A 53 10.10 -0.35 -15.08
CA ASP A 53 9.46 -0.38 -13.76
C ASP A 53 10.50 -0.32 -12.64
N TRP A 54 11.65 -0.98 -12.80
CA TRP A 54 12.77 -0.90 -11.89
C TRP A 54 13.34 0.52 -11.82
N GLU A 55 13.55 1.15 -12.97
CA GLU A 55 14.04 2.54 -13.07
C GLU A 55 13.06 3.53 -12.46
N LYS A 56 11.76 3.39 -12.75
CA LYS A 56 10.72 4.26 -12.19
C LYS A 56 10.69 4.20 -10.67
N ARG A 57 10.66 3.00 -10.08
CA ARG A 57 10.66 2.82 -8.63
C ARG A 57 11.92 3.32 -7.97
N LYS A 58 13.06 3.07 -8.60
CA LYS A 58 14.35 3.55 -8.18
C LYS A 58 14.36 5.08 -8.12
N ASN A 59 13.75 5.75 -9.10
CA ASN A 59 13.62 7.21 -9.15
C ASN A 59 12.62 7.75 -8.12
N GLU A 60 11.45 7.14 -7.96
CA GLU A 60 10.45 7.51 -6.94
C GLU A 60 11.02 7.38 -5.52
N ARG A 61 11.72 6.29 -5.26
CA ARG A 61 12.37 6.04 -3.98
C ARG A 61 13.51 7.03 -3.69
N ARG A 62 14.21 7.47 -4.71
CA ARG A 62 15.27 8.49 -4.62
C ARG A 62 14.74 9.85 -4.21
N GLN A 63 13.61 10.28 -4.75
CA GLN A 63 12.95 11.51 -4.30
C GLN A 63 12.59 11.42 -2.82
N GLN A 64 12.18 10.25 -2.34
CA GLN A 64 11.91 10.01 -0.92
C GLN A 64 13.19 9.92 -0.08
N LEU A 65 14.30 9.45 -0.65
CA LEU A 65 15.58 9.23 0.03
C LEU A 65 16.53 10.42 -0.04
N SER A 66 16.34 11.38 -0.96
CA SER A 66 17.16 12.60 -1.04
C SER A 66 17.12 13.45 0.22
N GLU A 67 16.10 13.23 1.06
CA GLU A 67 15.94 13.87 2.38
C GLU A 67 16.58 13.10 3.54
N GLN A 68 16.97 11.82 3.35
CA GLN A 68 17.53 10.98 4.41
C GLN A 68 18.79 10.24 3.92
N LYS A 69 19.95 10.60 4.47
CA LYS A 69 21.21 9.86 4.25
C LYS A 69 21.10 8.45 4.86
N ASP A 70 21.33 7.42 4.03
CA ASP A 70 21.52 6.00 4.43
C ASP A 70 20.26 5.20 4.87
N VAL A 71 19.21 5.19 4.04
CA VAL A 71 18.07 4.31 4.29
C VAL A 71 18.31 2.92 3.74
N ARG A 72 18.52 1.97 4.64
CA ARG A 72 18.64 0.54 4.32
C ARG A 72 17.29 -0.15 4.30
N LEU A 73 17.14 -1.15 3.43
CA LEU A 73 15.95 -1.97 3.31
C LEU A 73 16.02 -3.16 4.26
N LYS A 74 14.95 -3.40 4.99
CA LYS A 74 14.82 -4.61 5.75
C LYS A 74 14.67 -5.81 4.80
N ALA A 75 15.58 -6.79 4.87
CA ALA A 75 15.45 -8.04 4.13
C ALA A 75 14.25 -8.86 4.65
N MET A 76 13.65 -9.66 3.76
CA MET A 76 12.51 -10.51 4.12
C MET A 76 12.92 -11.69 5.00
N VAL A 77 14.20 -12.03 4.98
CA VAL A 77 14.78 -13.19 5.69
C VAL A 77 15.92 -12.74 6.58
N PRO A 78 16.16 -13.42 7.71
CA PRO A 78 17.35 -13.22 8.52
C PRO A 78 18.59 -13.89 7.87
N ASP A 79 19.77 -13.59 8.40
CA ASP A 79 21.00 -14.34 8.08
C ASP A 79 21.03 -15.73 8.78
N MET A 80 22.14 -16.45 8.56
CA MET A 80 22.33 -17.78 9.14
C MET A 80 22.34 -17.80 10.68
N ASP A 81 22.62 -16.67 11.33
CA ASP A 81 22.61 -16.53 12.80
C ASP A 81 21.24 -16.06 13.32
N GLY A 82 20.23 -15.95 12.46
CA GLY A 82 18.89 -15.45 12.79
C GLY A 82 18.82 -13.93 12.95
N LYS A 83 19.87 -13.21 12.58
CA LYS A 83 19.94 -11.75 12.71
C LYS A 83 19.22 -11.07 11.55
N GLN A 84 18.40 -10.06 11.86
CA GLN A 84 17.73 -9.25 10.86
C GLN A 84 18.75 -8.49 9.99
N ILE A 85 18.65 -8.66 8.68
CA ILE A 85 19.50 -8.02 7.68
C ILE A 85 18.85 -6.72 7.18
N TYR A 86 19.68 -5.71 6.94
CA TYR A 86 19.32 -4.46 6.29
C TYR A 86 20.23 -4.23 5.10
N VAL A 87 19.67 -4.34 3.90
CA VAL A 87 20.38 -4.28 2.62
C VAL A 87 20.31 -2.90 1.96
N ARG A 88 21.18 -2.64 0.99
CA ARG A 88 21.29 -1.35 0.30
C ARG A 88 20.35 -1.21 -0.88
N SER A 89 19.93 -2.32 -1.48
CA SER A 89 19.10 -2.32 -2.70
C SER A 89 17.99 -3.36 -2.65
N GLU A 90 16.96 -3.19 -3.50
CA GLU A 90 15.91 -4.18 -3.70
C GLU A 90 16.44 -5.46 -4.36
N GLN A 91 17.47 -5.33 -5.19
CA GLN A 91 18.13 -6.47 -5.82
C GLN A 91 18.84 -7.34 -4.76
N GLU A 92 19.58 -6.72 -3.83
CA GLU A 92 20.18 -7.46 -2.71
C GLU A 92 19.11 -8.08 -1.78
N GLN A 93 17.98 -7.39 -1.56
CA GLN A 93 16.86 -7.94 -0.79
C GLN A 93 16.33 -9.22 -1.45
N LYS A 94 16.20 -9.23 -2.76
CA LYS A 94 15.77 -10.41 -3.53
C LYS A 94 16.83 -11.52 -3.48
N ILE A 95 18.12 -11.20 -3.59
CA ILE A 95 19.21 -12.18 -3.44
C ILE A 95 19.16 -12.85 -2.05
N CYS A 96 18.97 -12.10 -0.97
CA CYS A 96 18.79 -12.67 0.37
C CYS A 96 17.68 -13.72 0.40
N PHE A 97 16.54 -13.39 -0.21
CA PHE A 97 15.41 -14.32 -0.26
C PHE A 97 15.74 -15.55 -1.09
N VAL A 98 16.33 -15.39 -2.27
CA VAL A 98 16.70 -16.50 -3.17
C VAL A 98 17.69 -17.44 -2.48
N LEU A 99 18.76 -16.91 -1.86
CA LEU A 99 19.72 -17.73 -1.11
C LEU A 99 19.03 -18.52 0.00
N SER A 100 18.17 -17.88 0.80
CA SER A 100 17.41 -18.55 1.82
C SER A 100 16.43 -19.58 1.27
N SER A 101 15.79 -19.31 0.12
CA SER A 101 14.86 -20.23 -0.54
C SER A 101 15.54 -21.50 -1.08
N LEU A 102 16.82 -21.39 -1.42
CA LEU A 102 17.69 -22.49 -1.84
C LEU A 102 18.33 -23.22 -0.66
N GLY A 103 18.02 -22.83 0.59
CA GLY A 103 18.58 -23.42 1.81
C GLY A 103 20.03 -23.06 2.07
N VAL A 104 20.54 -22.02 1.42
CA VAL A 104 21.93 -21.57 1.55
C VAL A 104 22.12 -20.77 2.84
N GLN A 105 23.16 -21.10 3.57
CA GLN A 105 23.57 -20.35 4.76
C GLN A 105 24.49 -19.19 4.36
N PHE A 106 24.17 -17.97 4.78
CA PHE A 106 24.92 -16.77 4.40
C PHE A 106 24.93 -15.70 5.49
N ARG A 107 25.92 -14.80 5.41
CA ARG A 107 25.98 -13.52 6.15
C ARG A 107 26.09 -12.36 5.14
N TYR A 108 25.49 -11.25 5.48
CA TYR A 108 25.48 -10.05 4.66
C TYR A 108 26.52 -9.03 5.16
N GLU A 109 27.33 -8.47 4.26
CA GLU A 109 28.40 -7.47 4.52
C GLU A 109 29.34 -7.87 5.68
N GLU A 110 29.68 -9.14 5.80
CA GLU A 110 30.71 -9.59 6.76
C GLU A 110 32.10 -9.11 6.32
N PRO A 111 32.99 -8.70 7.23
CA PRO A 111 34.36 -8.36 6.85
C PRO A 111 35.06 -9.53 6.15
N TYR A 112 35.70 -9.23 5.00
CA TYR A 112 36.52 -10.20 4.30
C TYR A 112 37.62 -10.75 5.21
N GLU A 113 37.87 -12.05 5.15
CA GLU A 113 38.79 -12.74 6.09
C GLU A 113 40.26 -12.31 5.96
N HIS A 114 40.64 -11.71 4.86
CA HIS A 114 42.01 -11.23 4.67
C HIS A 114 42.07 -9.69 4.77
N PRO A 115 43.15 -9.13 5.33
CA PRO A 115 43.35 -7.69 5.38
C PRO A 115 43.69 -7.16 3.97
N VAL A 116 42.81 -6.36 3.41
CA VAL A 116 42.94 -5.78 2.07
C VAL A 116 42.79 -4.25 2.06
N ALA A 117 42.64 -3.65 3.24
CA ALA A 117 42.61 -2.20 3.37
C ALA A 117 43.93 -1.57 2.91
N ASP A 118 43.85 -0.51 2.12
CA ASP A 118 44.97 0.28 1.66
C ASP A 118 44.68 1.79 1.80
N ALA A 119 45.52 2.63 1.25
CA ALA A 119 45.36 4.08 1.33
C ALA A 119 44.09 4.60 0.61
N MET A 120 43.55 3.83 -0.33
CA MET A 120 42.41 4.20 -1.16
C MET A 120 41.12 3.39 -0.81
N HIS A 121 41.26 2.22 -0.20
CA HIS A 121 40.16 1.30 0.08
C HIS A 121 40.12 0.94 1.55
N SER A 122 38.91 1.00 2.12
CA SER A 122 38.62 0.45 3.46
C SER A 122 38.64 -1.08 3.43
N GLN A 123 38.62 -1.72 4.61
CA GLN A 123 38.48 -3.17 4.70
C GLN A 123 37.25 -3.65 3.91
N TYR A 124 37.50 -4.60 3.03
CA TYR A 124 36.50 -5.16 2.13
C TYR A 124 35.39 -5.90 2.91
N ARG A 125 34.19 -5.73 2.46
CA ARG A 125 33.02 -6.45 2.93
C ARG A 125 32.26 -6.92 1.70
N PRO A 126 32.38 -8.21 1.32
CA PRO A 126 31.57 -8.81 0.28
C PRO A 126 30.08 -8.67 0.58
N ASP A 127 29.25 -8.52 -0.45
CA ASP A 127 27.82 -8.43 -0.25
C ASP A 127 27.27 -9.65 0.51
N PHE A 128 27.74 -10.85 0.12
CA PHE A 128 27.36 -12.09 0.82
C PHE A 128 28.57 -13.02 1.02
N SER A 129 28.70 -13.55 2.24
CA SER A 129 29.58 -14.67 2.58
C SER A 129 28.73 -15.92 2.75
N ILE A 130 28.93 -16.93 1.91
CA ILE A 130 28.16 -18.17 1.87
C ILE A 130 28.98 -19.29 2.53
N TYR A 131 28.34 -20.05 3.42
CA TYR A 131 28.95 -21.11 4.21
C TYR A 131 28.32 -22.47 3.87
N PHE A 132 29.16 -23.46 3.64
CA PHE A 132 28.70 -24.84 3.39
C PHE A 132 29.78 -25.84 3.74
N GLU A 133 29.40 -27.11 3.82
CA GLU A 133 30.35 -28.21 3.97
C GLU A 133 30.52 -28.96 2.64
N ARG A 134 31.76 -29.33 2.34
CA ARG A 134 32.10 -30.20 1.24
C ARG A 134 33.16 -31.22 1.70
N ASP A 135 32.86 -32.51 1.51
CA ASP A 135 33.72 -33.60 1.91
C ASP A 135 34.13 -33.53 3.42
N GLY A 136 33.17 -33.14 4.27
CA GLY A 136 33.36 -32.97 5.69
C GLY A 136 34.25 -31.79 6.13
N LYS A 137 34.54 -30.87 5.19
CA LYS A 137 35.31 -29.67 5.44
C LYS A 137 34.48 -28.41 5.24
N PRO A 138 34.56 -27.44 6.20
CA PRO A 138 33.89 -26.17 6.02
C PRO A 138 34.48 -25.39 4.83
N GLN A 139 33.60 -24.85 4.01
CA GLN A 139 33.94 -24.06 2.83
C GLN A 139 33.29 -22.67 2.93
N ARG A 140 33.92 -21.70 2.30
CA ARG A 140 33.38 -20.34 2.15
C ARG A 140 33.41 -19.94 0.67
N LEU A 141 32.31 -19.35 0.20
CA LEU A 141 32.16 -18.76 -1.12
C LEU A 141 31.64 -17.34 -0.95
N TYR A 142 32.14 -16.43 -1.74
CA TYR A 142 31.69 -15.03 -1.74
C TYR A 142 30.80 -14.76 -2.93
N LEU A 143 29.78 -13.91 -2.75
CA LEU A 143 28.91 -13.45 -3.81
C LEU A 143 28.89 -11.91 -3.77
N GLU A 144 29.15 -11.30 -4.92
CA GLU A 144 29.00 -9.86 -5.15
C GLU A 144 27.91 -9.58 -6.17
N HIS A 145 27.11 -8.56 -5.88
CA HIS A 145 26.10 -8.08 -6.81
C HIS A 145 26.48 -6.70 -7.35
N PHE A 146 26.72 -6.63 -8.65
CA PHE A 146 27.14 -5.39 -9.30
C PHE A 146 25.95 -4.66 -9.93
N GLY A 147 25.73 -3.41 -9.53
CA GLY A 147 24.67 -2.54 -10.05
C GLY A 147 24.97 -1.97 -11.42
N VAL A 148 25.45 -2.79 -12.37
CA VAL A 148 25.83 -2.38 -13.74
C VAL A 148 24.93 -3.02 -14.79
N ASP A 149 24.84 -2.35 -15.96
CA ASP A 149 24.16 -2.87 -17.14
C ASP A 149 25.04 -3.86 -17.94
N GLU A 150 24.55 -4.29 -19.12
CA GLU A 150 25.24 -5.22 -20.01
C GLU A 150 26.57 -4.72 -20.58
N HIS A 151 26.76 -3.41 -20.56
CA HIS A 151 28.00 -2.76 -21.02
C HIS A 151 28.94 -2.45 -19.84
N GLY A 152 28.57 -2.81 -18.63
CA GLY A 152 29.32 -2.52 -17.41
C GLY A 152 29.16 -1.08 -16.92
N PHE A 153 28.12 -0.37 -17.37
CA PHE A 153 27.86 1.00 -16.96
C PHE A 153 26.95 1.08 -15.74
N VAL A 154 27.28 2.00 -14.84
CA VAL A 154 26.42 2.33 -13.71
C VAL A 154 25.21 3.14 -14.20
N PRO A 155 24.08 3.11 -13.51
CA PRO A 155 22.94 3.97 -13.81
C PRO A 155 23.33 5.45 -13.71
N ALA A 156 22.79 6.30 -14.60
CA ALA A 156 23.13 7.74 -14.70
C ALA A 156 23.02 8.51 -13.37
N TRP A 157 22.18 8.05 -12.52
CA TRP A 157 21.99 8.65 -11.22
C TRP A 157 23.18 8.46 -10.25
N PHE A 158 23.93 7.40 -10.38
CA PHE A 158 25.09 7.13 -9.52
C PHE A 158 26.13 8.26 -9.62
N ALA A 159 26.28 8.86 -10.81
CA ALA A 159 27.08 10.02 -11.05
C ALA A 159 26.49 11.29 -10.39
N LYS A 160 25.19 11.50 -10.57
CA LYS A 160 24.46 12.66 -10.06
C LYS A 160 24.49 12.75 -8.53
N ASP A 161 24.27 11.65 -7.85
CA ASP A 161 24.25 11.61 -6.37
C ASP A 161 25.64 11.88 -5.76
N ARG A 162 26.71 11.64 -6.52
CA ARG A 162 28.09 11.89 -6.11
C ARG A 162 28.66 13.21 -6.62
N ASN A 163 27.88 13.93 -7.43
CA ASN A 163 28.27 15.18 -8.07
C ASN A 163 29.59 15.04 -8.86
N ILE A 164 29.71 13.94 -9.62
CA ILE A 164 30.83 13.63 -10.50
C ILE A 164 30.34 13.39 -11.93
N SER A 165 31.25 13.40 -12.92
CA SER A 165 30.88 13.06 -14.30
C SER A 165 30.44 11.61 -14.42
N TYR A 166 29.64 11.30 -15.47
CA TYR A 166 29.19 9.93 -15.71
C TYR A 166 30.36 9.00 -16.05
N GLU A 167 31.34 9.49 -16.78
CA GLU A 167 32.55 8.75 -17.11
C GLU A 167 33.38 8.43 -15.86
N GLU A 168 33.59 9.41 -15.00
CA GLU A 168 34.32 9.24 -13.73
C GLU A 168 33.57 8.25 -12.81
N ALA A 169 32.23 8.31 -12.78
CA ALA A 169 31.41 7.38 -12.01
C ALA A 169 31.56 5.92 -12.48
N ASN A 170 31.56 5.71 -13.81
CA ASN A 170 31.78 4.40 -14.41
C ASN A 170 33.19 3.89 -14.15
N GLN A 171 34.21 4.74 -14.39
CA GLN A 171 35.57 4.36 -14.14
C GLN A 171 35.80 3.93 -12.69
N LYS A 172 35.41 4.76 -11.74
CA LYS A 172 35.56 4.48 -10.31
C LYS A 172 34.84 3.21 -9.84
N TYR A 173 33.67 2.95 -10.42
CA TYR A 173 32.92 1.73 -10.08
C TYR A 173 33.60 0.48 -10.63
N ASN A 174 34.05 0.53 -11.88
CA ASN A 174 34.74 -0.59 -12.53
C ASN A 174 36.14 -0.84 -11.92
N ASP A 175 36.84 0.20 -11.50
CA ASP A 175 38.10 0.06 -10.73
C ASP A 175 37.82 -0.69 -9.41
N GLY A 176 36.71 -0.39 -8.72
CA GLY A 176 36.28 -1.09 -7.53
C GLY A 176 35.97 -2.57 -7.81
N ILE A 177 35.29 -2.89 -8.92
CA ILE A 177 35.05 -4.30 -9.33
C ILE A 177 36.38 -5.03 -9.56
N THR A 178 37.28 -4.39 -10.29
CA THR A 178 38.60 -4.95 -10.60
C THR A 178 39.41 -5.20 -9.33
N TRP A 179 39.38 -4.27 -8.40
CA TRP A 179 40.09 -4.40 -7.12
C TRP A 179 39.52 -5.57 -6.28
N LYS A 180 38.18 -5.71 -6.20
CA LYS A 180 37.53 -6.81 -5.51
C LYS A 180 37.92 -8.16 -6.09
N ARG A 181 37.89 -8.32 -7.41
CA ARG A 181 38.30 -9.55 -8.11
C ARG A 181 39.76 -9.88 -7.86
N ALA A 182 40.65 -8.88 -7.95
CA ALA A 182 42.09 -9.05 -7.67
C ALA A 182 42.34 -9.48 -6.19
N ALA A 183 41.56 -8.99 -5.27
CA ALA A 183 41.64 -9.43 -3.85
C ALA A 183 41.34 -10.92 -3.71
N HIS A 184 40.29 -11.43 -4.33
CA HIS A 184 39.94 -12.84 -4.31
C HIS A 184 40.98 -13.72 -5.02
N GLU A 185 41.51 -13.27 -6.16
CA GLU A 185 42.57 -13.96 -6.89
C GLU A 185 43.84 -14.07 -6.05
N LYS A 186 44.27 -12.95 -5.46
CA LYS A 186 45.48 -12.87 -4.61
C LYS A 186 45.47 -13.85 -3.44
N PHE A 187 44.29 -14.05 -2.82
CA PHE A 187 44.18 -14.89 -1.65
C PHE A 187 43.60 -16.27 -1.98
N GLY A 188 43.34 -16.58 -3.25
CA GLY A 188 42.80 -17.87 -3.69
C GLY A 188 41.40 -18.16 -3.16
N THR A 189 40.62 -17.12 -2.82
CA THR A 189 39.23 -17.27 -2.34
C THR A 189 38.27 -17.27 -3.51
N ARG A 190 37.15 -17.96 -3.36
CA ARG A 190 36.17 -18.16 -4.42
C ARG A 190 35.12 -17.07 -4.44
N LEU A 191 34.92 -16.46 -5.61
CA LEU A 191 33.93 -15.41 -5.84
C LEU A 191 32.99 -15.80 -6.98
N ILE A 192 31.69 -15.67 -6.77
CA ILE A 192 30.67 -15.64 -7.82
C ILE A 192 30.07 -14.23 -7.91
N THR A 193 29.58 -13.84 -9.05
CA THR A 193 29.05 -12.47 -9.25
C THR A 193 27.73 -12.50 -10.00
N THR A 194 26.85 -11.59 -9.61
CA THR A 194 25.62 -11.24 -10.34
C THR A 194 25.62 -9.76 -10.71
N SER A 195 24.77 -9.37 -11.64
CA SER A 195 24.61 -7.99 -12.07
C SER A 195 23.13 -7.60 -12.16
N SER A 196 22.84 -6.32 -12.34
CA SER A 196 21.47 -5.86 -12.56
C SER A 196 20.79 -6.52 -13.76
N VAL A 197 21.58 -6.96 -14.76
CA VAL A 197 21.08 -7.64 -15.97
C VAL A 197 20.37 -8.95 -15.64
N ASP A 198 20.87 -9.67 -14.64
CA ASP A 198 20.31 -10.97 -14.22
C ASP A 198 18.89 -10.86 -13.64
N PHE A 199 18.42 -9.64 -13.32
CA PHE A 199 17.08 -9.39 -12.77
C PHE A 199 16.00 -9.13 -13.82
N TYR A 200 16.37 -8.79 -15.05
CA TYR A 200 15.39 -8.45 -16.08
C TYR A 200 15.59 -9.20 -17.42
N ARG A 201 16.74 -9.81 -17.63
CA ARG A 201 17.00 -10.67 -18.81
C ARG A 201 16.94 -12.16 -18.51
N SER A 202 17.12 -12.54 -17.25
CA SER A 202 17.06 -13.93 -16.81
C SER A 202 16.23 -14.02 -15.51
N ASP A 203 15.98 -15.25 -15.07
CA ASP A 203 15.45 -15.50 -13.74
C ASP A 203 16.61 -15.54 -12.75
N ILE A 204 16.73 -14.52 -11.89
CA ILE A 204 17.78 -14.43 -10.89
C ILE A 204 17.86 -15.65 -9.98
N ARG A 205 16.72 -16.34 -9.72
CA ARG A 205 16.70 -17.57 -8.93
C ARG A 205 17.45 -18.69 -9.67
N GLU A 206 17.15 -18.91 -10.94
CA GLU A 206 17.81 -19.94 -11.74
C GLU A 206 19.28 -19.58 -12.00
N THR A 207 19.59 -18.30 -12.22
CA THR A 207 20.99 -17.83 -12.34
C THR A 207 21.78 -18.13 -11.08
N LEU A 208 21.28 -17.73 -9.91
CA LEU A 208 21.97 -18.01 -8.62
C LEU A 208 22.04 -19.50 -8.35
N LYS A 209 20.99 -20.27 -8.60
CA LYS A 209 20.97 -21.72 -8.43
C LYS A 209 22.10 -22.37 -9.24
N GLN A 210 22.24 -22.01 -10.51
CA GLN A 210 23.28 -22.54 -11.38
C GLN A 210 24.68 -22.14 -10.89
N LEU A 211 24.91 -20.87 -10.57
CA LEU A 211 26.20 -20.39 -10.06
C LEU A 211 26.61 -21.11 -8.75
N LEU A 212 25.66 -21.36 -7.87
CA LEU A 212 25.92 -22.06 -6.59
C LEU A 212 26.22 -23.54 -6.84
N LEU A 213 25.49 -24.21 -7.71
CA LEU A 213 25.75 -25.62 -8.11
C LEU A 213 27.12 -25.77 -8.76
N ASP A 214 27.47 -24.91 -9.70
CA ASP A 214 28.80 -24.89 -10.35
C ASP A 214 29.92 -24.64 -9.34
N ALA A 215 29.62 -23.85 -8.32
CA ALA A 215 30.52 -23.64 -7.19
C ALA A 215 30.55 -24.83 -6.21
N GLY A 216 29.69 -25.84 -6.37
CA GLY A 216 29.63 -27.04 -5.52
C GLY A 216 28.97 -26.76 -4.15
N VAL A 217 28.10 -25.76 -4.06
CA VAL A 217 27.30 -25.50 -2.87
C VAL A 217 26.14 -26.48 -2.83
N PRO A 218 25.95 -27.27 -1.76
CA PRO A 218 24.77 -28.13 -1.63
C PRO A 218 23.52 -27.26 -1.44
N LEU A 219 22.48 -27.54 -2.23
CA LEU A 219 21.22 -26.84 -2.14
C LEU A 219 20.16 -27.70 -1.47
N GLN A 220 19.39 -27.10 -0.58
CA GLN A 220 18.22 -27.71 0.05
C GLN A 220 17.04 -26.76 -0.09
N GLU A 221 16.35 -26.88 -1.23
CA GLU A 221 15.23 -25.98 -1.53
C GLU A 221 14.13 -26.10 -0.47
N ARG A 222 13.64 -24.96 -0.01
CA ARG A 222 12.53 -24.88 0.93
C ARG A 222 11.21 -25.16 0.23
N THR A 223 10.28 -25.73 0.96
CA THR A 223 8.91 -25.98 0.51
C THR A 223 8.13 -24.67 0.32
N ASP A 224 7.09 -24.67 -0.51
CA ASP A 224 6.22 -23.52 -0.72
C ASP A 224 5.58 -23.01 0.59
N THR A 225 5.32 -23.91 1.54
CA THR A 225 4.79 -23.55 2.86
C THR A 225 5.80 -22.79 3.70
N GLU A 226 7.05 -23.23 3.70
CA GLU A 226 8.14 -22.53 4.41
C GLU A 226 8.40 -21.17 3.77
N LEU A 227 8.42 -21.09 2.42
CA LEU A 227 8.61 -19.85 1.69
C LEU A 227 7.47 -18.85 2.00
N TYR A 228 6.22 -19.31 2.00
CA TYR A 228 5.09 -18.47 2.35
C TYR A 228 5.22 -17.94 3.79
N SER A 229 5.54 -18.81 4.75
CA SER A 229 5.70 -18.42 6.15
C SER A 229 6.84 -17.42 6.38
N MET A 230 7.88 -17.45 5.53
CA MET A 230 8.97 -16.47 5.58
C MET A 230 8.53 -15.09 5.11
N VAL A 231 7.70 -15.01 4.07
CA VAL A 231 7.26 -13.74 3.45
C VAL A 231 6.07 -13.16 4.18
N LEU A 232 5.09 -14.01 4.50
CA LEU A 232 3.82 -13.65 5.13
C LEU A 232 3.56 -14.59 6.33
N PRO A 233 4.21 -14.38 7.47
CA PRO A 233 3.92 -15.18 8.66
C PRO A 233 2.43 -15.10 9.04
N GLU A 234 1.84 -16.25 9.37
CA GLU A 234 0.42 -16.34 9.74
C GLU A 234 0.08 -15.40 10.91
N GLY A 235 -1.00 -14.63 10.76
CA GLY A 235 -1.45 -13.65 11.75
C GLY A 235 -0.62 -12.38 11.83
N SER A 236 0.42 -12.25 10.99
CA SER A 236 1.27 -11.05 10.92
C SER A 236 0.49 -9.81 10.49
N LYS A 237 1.02 -8.63 10.79
CA LYS A 237 0.45 -7.36 10.31
C LYS A 237 0.46 -7.28 8.78
N GLN A 238 1.47 -7.85 8.14
CA GLN A 238 1.63 -7.90 6.69
C GLN A 238 0.55 -8.76 6.05
N GLU A 239 0.30 -9.96 6.58
CA GLU A 239 -0.75 -10.85 6.07
C GLU A 239 -2.13 -10.19 6.21
N LYS A 240 -2.44 -9.63 7.39
CA LYS A 240 -3.71 -8.91 7.62
C LYS A 240 -3.89 -7.74 6.66
N ALA A 241 -2.83 -6.97 6.43
CA ALA A 241 -2.86 -5.85 5.48
C ALA A 241 -3.08 -6.33 4.05
N PHE A 242 -2.48 -7.46 3.66
CA PHE A 242 -2.65 -8.04 2.33
C PHE A 242 -4.08 -8.55 2.11
N ILE A 243 -4.65 -9.28 3.07
CA ILE A 243 -6.04 -9.74 3.01
C ILE A 243 -7.00 -8.54 2.91
N ARG A 244 -6.74 -7.48 3.69
CA ARG A 244 -7.53 -6.23 3.63
C ARG A 244 -7.42 -5.56 2.26
N LEU A 245 -6.25 -5.54 1.64
CA LEU A 245 -6.06 -5.03 0.29
C LEU A 245 -6.92 -5.80 -0.72
N ILE A 246 -6.95 -7.13 -0.63
CA ILE A 246 -7.77 -7.99 -1.48
C ILE A 246 -9.27 -7.69 -1.27
N ALA A 247 -9.71 -7.61 -0.03
CA ALA A 247 -11.11 -7.27 0.31
C ALA A 247 -11.50 -5.90 -0.25
N THR A 248 -10.63 -4.89 -0.10
CA THR A 248 -10.83 -3.55 -0.66
C THR A 248 -10.95 -3.59 -2.19
N PHE A 249 -10.08 -4.36 -2.86
CA PHE A 249 -10.15 -4.53 -4.32
C PHE A 249 -11.49 -5.12 -4.76
N VAL A 250 -11.98 -6.16 -4.09
CA VAL A 250 -13.27 -6.79 -4.40
C VAL A 250 -14.41 -5.78 -4.22
N THR A 251 -14.40 -5.02 -3.13
CA THR A 251 -15.39 -3.97 -2.88
C THR A 251 -15.38 -2.90 -3.98
N LEU A 252 -14.20 -2.40 -4.35
CA LEU A 252 -14.04 -1.40 -5.40
C LEU A 252 -14.46 -1.93 -6.78
N LEU A 253 -14.13 -3.17 -7.10
CA LEU A 253 -14.54 -3.82 -8.34
C LEU A 253 -16.06 -3.84 -8.46
N LYS A 254 -16.75 -4.28 -7.42
CA LYS A 254 -18.22 -4.38 -7.38
C LYS A 254 -18.89 -3.00 -7.41
N SER A 255 -18.44 -2.06 -6.56
CA SER A 255 -19.01 -0.71 -6.47
C SER A 255 -18.77 0.15 -7.71
N SER A 256 -17.71 -0.13 -8.48
CA SER A 256 -17.47 0.50 -9.78
C SER A 256 -18.26 -0.14 -10.93
N CYS A 257 -19.03 -1.20 -10.67
CA CYS A 257 -19.75 -1.98 -11.69
C CYS A 257 -18.85 -2.49 -12.83
N ARG A 258 -17.57 -2.74 -12.56
CA ARG A 258 -16.59 -3.26 -13.52
C ARG A 258 -16.42 -4.76 -13.37
N SER A 259 -16.13 -5.44 -14.46
CA SER A 259 -15.76 -6.84 -14.44
C SER A 259 -14.24 -7.02 -14.26
N LEU A 260 -13.82 -8.19 -13.79
CA LEU A 260 -12.39 -8.57 -13.80
C LEU A 260 -11.79 -8.52 -15.21
N LYS A 261 -12.59 -8.81 -16.22
CA LYS A 261 -12.17 -8.73 -17.64
C LYS A 261 -11.81 -7.31 -18.05
N ASP A 262 -12.60 -6.33 -17.61
CA ASP A 262 -12.32 -4.90 -17.90
C ASP A 262 -11.04 -4.44 -17.21
N VAL A 263 -10.81 -4.88 -15.96
CA VAL A 263 -9.57 -4.57 -15.23
C VAL A 263 -8.35 -5.20 -15.92
N LEU A 264 -8.45 -6.47 -16.30
CA LEU A 264 -7.36 -7.16 -17.01
C LEU A 264 -7.04 -6.51 -18.35
N LYS A 265 -8.06 -6.10 -19.11
CA LYS A 265 -7.85 -5.35 -20.34
C LYS A 265 -7.10 -4.03 -20.09
N GLN A 266 -7.46 -3.31 -19.04
CA GLN A 266 -6.79 -2.06 -18.68
C GLN A 266 -5.33 -2.28 -18.26
N THR A 267 -5.04 -3.36 -17.52
CA THR A 267 -3.64 -3.69 -17.12
C THR A 267 -2.80 -4.07 -18.33
N ASP A 268 -3.37 -4.77 -19.30
CA ASP A 268 -2.72 -5.14 -20.55
C ASP A 268 -2.42 -3.90 -21.41
N GLU A 269 -3.41 -3.03 -21.62
CA GLU A 269 -3.26 -1.74 -22.33
C GLU A 269 -2.20 -0.82 -21.69
N ALA A 270 -2.08 -0.85 -20.36
CA ALA A 270 -1.08 -0.10 -19.61
C ALA A 270 0.29 -0.80 -19.54
N ASN A 271 0.42 -2.03 -20.07
CA ASN A 271 1.59 -2.91 -19.92
C ASN A 271 2.02 -3.08 -18.44
N ASP A 272 1.04 -3.08 -17.53
CA ASP A 272 1.27 -3.24 -16.09
C ASP A 272 1.22 -4.73 -15.69
N ARG A 273 2.32 -5.43 -15.95
CA ARG A 273 2.46 -6.87 -15.66
C ARG A 273 2.22 -7.24 -14.21
N ARG A 274 2.54 -6.33 -13.30
CA ARG A 274 2.32 -6.57 -11.86
C ARG A 274 0.85 -6.64 -11.54
N SER A 275 0.12 -5.60 -11.94
CA SER A 275 -1.32 -5.54 -11.70
C SER A 275 -2.01 -6.69 -12.41
N GLU A 276 -1.59 -7.02 -13.64
CA GLU A 276 -2.09 -8.19 -14.37
C GLU A 276 -1.87 -9.49 -13.59
N PHE A 277 -0.64 -9.74 -13.13
CA PHE A 277 -0.30 -10.92 -12.33
C PHE A 277 -1.16 -11.04 -11.07
N VAL A 278 -1.26 -9.94 -10.32
CA VAL A 278 -2.03 -9.88 -9.06
C VAL A 278 -3.51 -10.13 -9.30
N VAL A 279 -4.08 -9.50 -10.33
CA VAL A 279 -5.49 -9.67 -10.66
C VAL A 279 -5.78 -11.10 -11.09
N LYS A 280 -4.94 -11.70 -11.95
CA LYS A 280 -5.13 -13.08 -12.44
C LYS A 280 -4.94 -14.14 -11.36
N ASN A 281 -3.89 -14.00 -10.54
CA ASN A 281 -3.41 -15.11 -9.72
C ASN A 281 -3.78 -14.98 -8.23
N ILE A 282 -4.13 -13.78 -7.77
CA ILE A 282 -4.47 -13.51 -6.37
C ILE A 282 -5.93 -13.04 -6.24
N PHE A 283 -6.31 -11.93 -6.87
CA PHE A 283 -7.63 -11.34 -6.67
C PHE A 283 -8.74 -12.17 -7.26
N ARG A 284 -8.56 -12.69 -8.47
CA ARG A 284 -9.58 -13.51 -9.16
C ARG A 284 -9.94 -14.77 -8.37
N PRO A 285 -9.00 -15.64 -7.92
CA PRO A 285 -9.36 -16.81 -7.12
C PRO A 285 -10.10 -16.46 -5.85
N VAL A 286 -9.72 -15.39 -5.15
CA VAL A 286 -10.41 -14.94 -3.94
C VAL A 286 -11.81 -14.42 -4.26
N TYR A 287 -11.95 -13.61 -5.32
CA TYR A 287 -13.25 -13.07 -5.75
C TYR A 287 -14.23 -14.19 -6.15
N GLU A 288 -13.78 -15.17 -6.93
CA GLU A 288 -14.60 -16.29 -7.37
C GLU A 288 -15.07 -17.12 -6.17
N ARG A 289 -14.18 -17.40 -5.20
CA ARG A 289 -14.52 -18.10 -3.96
C ARG A 289 -15.43 -17.28 -3.06
N TYR A 290 -15.24 -15.96 -3.00
CA TYR A 290 -16.10 -15.06 -2.25
C TYR A 290 -17.53 -15.04 -2.81
N ALA A 291 -17.69 -14.88 -4.11
CA ALA A 291 -18.96 -14.91 -4.78
C ALA A 291 -19.68 -16.27 -4.61
N GLU A 292 -18.92 -17.37 -4.66
CA GLU A 292 -19.45 -18.71 -4.43
C GLU A 292 -19.89 -18.93 -2.98
N ALA A 293 -19.10 -18.47 -2.01
CA ALA A 293 -19.44 -18.59 -0.59
C ALA A 293 -20.72 -17.83 -0.24
N LEU A 294 -20.89 -16.62 -0.77
CA LEU A 294 -22.13 -15.85 -0.59
C LEU A 294 -23.33 -16.58 -1.21
N ARG A 295 -23.19 -17.07 -2.46
CA ARG A 295 -24.24 -17.78 -3.17
C ARG A 295 -24.66 -19.07 -2.45
N SER A 296 -23.68 -19.88 -2.06
CA SER A 296 -23.92 -21.17 -1.35
C SER A 296 -24.51 -20.95 0.03
N GLY A 297 -24.19 -19.84 0.70
CA GLY A 297 -24.76 -19.42 1.97
C GLY A 297 -26.14 -18.77 1.88
N GLY A 298 -26.67 -18.54 0.66
CA GLY A 298 -27.90 -17.77 0.46
C GLY A 298 -27.79 -16.32 0.95
N GLN A 299 -26.56 -15.78 0.93
CA GLN A 299 -26.23 -14.44 1.44
C GLN A 299 -25.82 -13.51 0.32
N ILE A 300 -25.94 -12.22 0.57
CA ILE A 300 -25.42 -11.16 -0.28
C ILE A 300 -24.64 -10.15 0.57
N ASP A 301 -23.72 -9.40 -0.02
CA ASP A 301 -23.14 -8.24 0.63
C ASP A 301 -23.93 -6.96 0.32
N PHE A 302 -23.52 -5.83 0.94
CA PHE A 302 -24.21 -4.55 0.73
C PHE A 302 -24.18 -4.07 -0.72
N THR A 303 -23.07 -4.32 -1.44
CA THR A 303 -22.97 -3.96 -2.85
C THR A 303 -23.89 -4.80 -3.71
N ASP A 304 -23.99 -6.13 -3.45
CA ASP A 304 -24.94 -7.00 -4.14
C ASP A 304 -26.38 -6.54 -3.94
N ALA A 305 -26.72 -6.09 -2.71
CA ALA A 305 -28.06 -5.55 -2.43
C ALA A 305 -28.38 -4.32 -3.29
N ILE A 306 -27.41 -3.42 -3.50
CA ILE A 306 -27.58 -2.26 -4.38
C ILE A 306 -27.72 -2.70 -5.84
N LEU A 307 -26.86 -3.63 -6.30
CA LEU A 307 -26.90 -4.13 -7.68
C LEU A 307 -28.22 -4.84 -7.99
N GLN A 308 -28.69 -5.75 -7.12
CA GLN A 308 -29.97 -6.45 -7.29
C GLN A 308 -31.16 -5.49 -7.25
N ALA A 309 -31.16 -4.51 -6.33
CA ALA A 309 -32.21 -3.50 -6.29
C ALA A 309 -32.22 -2.64 -7.57
N THR A 310 -31.04 -2.35 -8.14
CA THR A 310 -30.94 -1.64 -9.41
C THR A 310 -31.61 -2.40 -10.56
N GLU A 311 -31.33 -3.69 -10.67
CA GLU A 311 -31.94 -4.54 -11.71
C GLU A 311 -33.44 -4.68 -11.52
N LEU A 312 -33.92 -4.83 -10.27
CA LEU A 312 -35.34 -4.84 -9.98
C LEU A 312 -36.05 -3.52 -10.36
N CYS A 313 -35.46 -2.38 -10.04
CA CYS A 313 -36.00 -1.08 -10.43
C CYS A 313 -36.10 -0.94 -11.94
N ARG A 314 -35.13 -1.43 -12.70
CA ARG A 314 -35.15 -1.40 -14.17
C ARG A 314 -36.22 -2.32 -14.75
N ALA A 315 -36.39 -3.48 -14.16
CA ALA A 315 -37.31 -4.50 -14.69
C ALA A 315 -38.80 -4.23 -14.36
N THR A 316 -39.08 -3.71 -13.16
CA THR A 316 -40.46 -3.71 -12.62
C THR A 316 -41.01 -2.34 -12.26
N HIS A 317 -40.15 -1.32 -12.14
CA HIS A 317 -40.52 0.01 -11.64
C HIS A 317 -41.38 -0.03 -10.37
N PRO A 318 -40.92 -0.72 -9.32
CA PRO A 318 -41.75 -1.21 -8.23
C PRO A 318 -42.24 -0.12 -7.26
N VAL A 319 -41.72 1.08 -7.34
CA VAL A 319 -42.02 2.19 -6.41
C VAL A 319 -42.29 3.49 -7.17
N SER A 320 -43.20 4.29 -6.60
CA SER A 320 -43.49 5.63 -7.12
C SER A 320 -43.13 6.67 -6.07
N TYR A 321 -42.30 7.63 -6.48
CA TYR A 321 -41.89 8.76 -5.64
C TYR A 321 -42.17 10.08 -6.34
N GLU A 322 -42.56 11.10 -5.58
CA GLU A 322 -42.63 12.48 -6.04
C GLU A 322 -41.27 13.19 -5.90
N TYR A 323 -40.54 12.83 -4.86
CA TYR A 323 -39.24 13.37 -4.54
C TYR A 323 -38.25 12.27 -4.22
N ILE A 324 -37.04 12.39 -4.75
CA ILE A 324 -35.89 11.55 -4.41
C ILE A 324 -34.84 12.49 -3.84
N ILE A 325 -34.52 12.33 -2.55
CA ILE A 325 -33.61 13.19 -1.82
C ILE A 325 -32.37 12.39 -1.44
N VAL A 326 -31.18 12.89 -1.78
CA VAL A 326 -29.91 12.23 -1.48
C VAL A 326 -29.01 13.20 -0.73
N ASP A 327 -28.61 12.80 0.46
CA ASP A 327 -27.64 13.53 1.27
C ASP A 327 -26.22 12.97 1.06
N GLU A 328 -25.18 13.76 1.38
CA GLU A 328 -23.76 13.42 1.23
C GLU A 328 -23.43 12.88 -0.19
N PHE A 329 -23.98 13.53 -1.21
CA PHE A 329 -23.87 13.06 -2.59
C PHE A 329 -22.43 12.99 -3.12
N GLN A 330 -21.47 13.72 -2.51
CA GLN A 330 -20.05 13.65 -2.88
C GLN A 330 -19.44 12.25 -2.62
N ASP A 331 -20.09 11.42 -1.83
CA ASP A 331 -19.63 10.07 -1.50
C ASP A 331 -20.32 8.98 -2.34
N ILE A 332 -20.98 9.38 -3.43
CA ILE A 332 -21.66 8.43 -4.32
C ILE A 332 -20.67 7.58 -5.11
N SER A 333 -20.92 6.28 -5.19
CA SER A 333 -20.23 5.31 -6.04
C SER A 333 -21.04 4.99 -7.30
N VAL A 334 -20.43 4.35 -8.27
CA VAL A 334 -21.07 4.05 -9.55
C VAL A 334 -22.29 3.13 -9.40
N ASP A 335 -22.24 2.14 -8.51
CA ASP A 335 -23.38 1.25 -8.20
C ASP A 335 -24.56 2.03 -7.61
N ARG A 336 -24.30 2.95 -6.67
CA ARG A 336 -25.35 3.81 -6.08
C ARG A 336 -25.89 4.81 -7.09
N TYR A 337 -25.05 5.36 -7.94
CA TYR A 337 -25.48 6.19 -9.07
C TYR A 337 -26.44 5.40 -10.00
N ASN A 338 -26.07 4.18 -10.38
CA ASN A 338 -26.90 3.33 -11.23
C ASN A 338 -28.25 3.00 -10.57
N PHE A 339 -28.26 2.77 -9.26
CA PHE A 339 -29.49 2.56 -8.50
C PHE A 339 -30.38 3.83 -8.50
N LEU A 340 -29.78 4.98 -8.21
CA LEU A 340 -30.49 6.27 -8.22
C LEU A 340 -31.07 6.58 -9.61
N LYS A 341 -30.29 6.31 -10.66
CA LYS A 341 -30.72 6.48 -12.05
C LYS A 341 -31.91 5.57 -12.38
N ALA A 342 -31.85 4.30 -12.00
CA ALA A 342 -32.94 3.34 -12.20
C ALA A 342 -34.22 3.75 -11.46
N LEU A 343 -34.11 4.25 -10.22
CA LEU A 343 -35.23 4.81 -9.48
C LEU A 343 -35.87 6.00 -10.19
N ARG A 344 -35.06 6.91 -10.70
CA ARG A 344 -35.54 8.10 -11.41
C ARG A 344 -36.19 7.76 -12.74
N GLU A 345 -35.61 6.85 -13.51
CA GLU A 345 -36.15 6.38 -14.79
C GLU A 345 -37.51 5.68 -14.60
N GLY A 346 -37.69 4.95 -13.49
CA GLY A 346 -38.98 4.38 -13.10
C GLY A 346 -40.00 5.38 -12.54
N ASN A 347 -39.58 6.63 -12.27
CA ASN A 347 -40.40 7.69 -11.72
C ASN A 347 -40.20 9.00 -12.50
N PRO A 348 -40.59 9.10 -13.77
CA PRO A 348 -40.29 10.26 -14.61
C PRO A 348 -40.74 11.62 -14.03
N PRO A 349 -41.87 11.75 -13.30
CA PRO A 349 -42.26 13.02 -12.69
C PRO A 349 -41.48 13.35 -11.40
N ALA A 350 -40.73 12.41 -10.84
CA ALA A 350 -40.01 12.60 -9.57
C ALA A 350 -38.92 13.69 -9.71
N LYS A 351 -38.89 14.60 -8.73
CA LYS A 351 -37.83 15.60 -8.59
C LYS A 351 -36.68 15.01 -7.80
N LEU A 352 -35.48 15.10 -8.37
CA LEU A 352 -34.24 14.69 -7.70
C LEU A 352 -33.60 15.90 -7.00
N TYR A 353 -33.32 15.76 -5.71
CA TYR A 353 -32.66 16.76 -4.90
C TYR A 353 -31.46 16.14 -4.20
N CYS A 354 -30.25 16.61 -4.55
CA CYS A 354 -28.99 16.09 -4.01
C CYS A 354 -28.25 17.18 -3.24
N VAL A 355 -27.79 16.84 -2.04
CA VAL A 355 -26.98 17.74 -1.19
C VAL A 355 -25.62 17.09 -1.00
N GLY A 356 -24.57 17.88 -1.08
CA GLY A 356 -23.21 17.40 -0.84
C GLY A 356 -22.17 18.51 -0.83
N ASP A 357 -20.99 18.17 -0.41
CA ASP A 357 -19.85 19.09 -0.30
C ASP A 357 -18.56 18.40 -0.83
N ASP A 358 -18.12 18.78 -2.02
CA ASP A 358 -16.91 18.25 -2.66
C ASP A 358 -15.65 18.44 -1.80
N TRP A 359 -15.63 19.46 -0.92
CA TRP A 359 -14.52 19.65 0.02
C TRP A 359 -14.45 18.58 1.11
N GLN A 360 -15.54 17.85 1.35
CA GLN A 360 -15.65 16.76 2.34
C GLN A 360 -15.54 15.37 1.71
N SER A 361 -15.27 15.26 0.41
CA SER A 361 -15.09 13.96 -0.24
C SER A 361 -13.78 13.30 0.19
N ILE A 362 -13.87 12.36 1.12
CA ILE A 362 -12.74 11.60 1.67
C ILE A 362 -12.85 10.08 1.45
N TYR A 363 -13.95 9.62 0.83
CA TYR A 363 -14.27 8.20 0.67
C TYR A 363 -13.92 7.60 -0.70
N ARG A 364 -12.95 8.18 -1.42
CA ARG A 364 -12.48 7.63 -2.70
C ARG A 364 -11.99 6.18 -2.56
N PHE A 365 -11.38 5.84 -1.44
CA PHE A 365 -10.90 4.47 -1.16
C PHE A 365 -12.03 3.46 -1.01
N SER A 366 -13.27 3.87 -0.76
CA SER A 366 -14.48 3.04 -0.71
C SER A 366 -15.32 3.07 -1.99
N GLY A 367 -14.81 3.70 -3.06
CA GLY A 367 -15.41 3.68 -4.39
C GLY A 367 -16.21 4.92 -4.76
N SER A 368 -16.17 6.01 -3.98
CA SER A 368 -16.80 7.27 -4.40
C SER A 368 -16.14 7.84 -5.65
N ASP A 369 -16.97 8.36 -6.56
CA ASP A 369 -16.52 8.98 -7.81
C ASP A 369 -16.95 10.45 -7.88
N MET A 370 -15.99 11.34 -7.68
CA MET A 370 -16.19 12.78 -7.74
C MET A 370 -16.66 13.30 -9.11
N ALA A 371 -16.43 12.53 -10.18
CA ALA A 371 -16.92 12.92 -11.50
C ALA A 371 -18.46 12.98 -11.54
N LEU A 372 -19.13 12.10 -10.78
CA LEU A 372 -20.59 12.08 -10.65
C LEU A 372 -21.12 13.34 -9.95
N PHE A 373 -20.39 13.85 -8.98
CA PHE A 373 -20.73 15.07 -8.25
C PHE A 373 -20.44 16.32 -9.11
N ASN A 374 -19.22 16.42 -9.63
CA ASN A 374 -18.76 17.62 -10.34
C ASN A 374 -19.47 17.83 -11.69
N ASN A 375 -19.89 16.74 -12.34
CA ASN A 375 -20.56 16.79 -13.65
C ASN A 375 -22.05 16.40 -13.54
N PHE A 376 -22.71 16.74 -12.45
CA PHE A 376 -24.08 16.31 -12.13
C PHE A 376 -25.06 16.47 -13.31
N ALA A 377 -25.05 17.62 -13.97
CA ALA A 377 -25.91 17.89 -15.12
C ALA A 377 -25.68 16.94 -16.32
N ALA A 378 -24.44 16.46 -16.52
CA ALA A 378 -24.13 15.50 -17.57
C ALA A 378 -24.75 14.12 -17.30
N PHE A 379 -24.92 13.76 -16.03
CA PHE A 379 -25.48 12.48 -15.61
C PHE A 379 -27.00 12.49 -15.41
N PHE A 380 -27.55 13.61 -14.96
CA PHE A 380 -28.96 13.72 -14.58
C PHE A 380 -29.78 14.69 -15.43
N GLY A 381 -29.16 15.38 -16.40
CA GLY A 381 -29.82 16.36 -17.25
C GLY A 381 -29.88 17.75 -16.64
N PRO A 382 -30.76 18.65 -17.19
CA PRO A 382 -30.85 20.01 -16.74
C PRO A 382 -31.01 20.13 -15.22
N THR A 383 -30.20 20.96 -14.61
CA THR A 383 -30.05 21.02 -13.16
C THR A 383 -29.90 22.45 -12.68
N GLU A 384 -30.60 22.79 -11.60
CA GLU A 384 -30.35 24.01 -10.83
C GLU A 384 -29.36 23.75 -9.73
N ILE A 385 -28.29 24.54 -9.62
CA ILE A 385 -27.25 24.41 -8.63
C ILE A 385 -27.27 25.61 -7.68
N ASN A 386 -27.54 25.35 -6.42
CA ASN A 386 -27.50 26.33 -5.36
C ASN A 386 -26.31 26.09 -4.43
N LYS A 387 -25.61 27.16 -4.01
CA LYS A 387 -24.47 27.06 -3.09
C LYS A 387 -24.86 27.58 -1.72
N ILE A 388 -24.59 26.78 -0.70
CA ILE A 388 -24.70 27.18 0.70
C ILE A 388 -23.30 27.69 1.12
N GLU A 389 -23.16 29.00 1.28
CA GLU A 389 -21.87 29.65 1.56
C GLU A 389 -21.76 30.18 2.99
N THR A 390 -22.76 29.96 3.84
CA THR A 390 -22.72 30.36 5.25
C THR A 390 -22.46 29.18 6.14
N THR A 391 -21.38 29.24 6.96
CA THR A 391 -21.08 28.23 7.98
C THR A 391 -21.48 28.70 9.38
N TYR A 392 -22.11 27.78 10.13
CA TYR A 392 -22.48 27.95 11.54
C TYR A 392 -21.54 27.24 12.51
N ARG A 393 -20.56 26.47 11.99
CA ARG A 393 -19.68 25.61 12.80
C ARG A 393 -18.51 26.37 13.41
N PHE A 394 -17.88 27.26 12.64
CA PHE A 394 -16.67 27.99 13.06
C PHE A 394 -16.60 29.38 12.44
N GLY A 395 -15.72 30.22 12.97
CA GLY A 395 -15.53 31.60 12.55
C GLY A 395 -14.18 31.85 11.88
N GLU A 396 -13.87 33.15 11.66
CA GLU A 396 -12.54 33.55 11.19
C GLU A 396 -11.50 33.38 12.34
N PRO A 397 -10.20 33.12 12.05
CA PRO A 397 -9.61 32.99 10.69
C PRO A 397 -9.70 31.59 10.08
N LEU A 398 -10.34 30.61 10.72
CA LEU A 398 -10.38 29.21 10.26
C LEU A 398 -11.13 29.07 8.95
N VAL A 399 -12.22 29.81 8.74
CA VAL A 399 -12.98 29.84 7.48
C VAL A 399 -12.06 30.22 6.32
N GLY A 400 -11.39 31.35 6.41
CA GLY A 400 -10.53 31.85 5.34
C GLY A 400 -9.28 30.97 5.11
N LEU A 401 -8.71 30.38 6.18
CA LEU A 401 -7.56 29.50 6.05
C LEU A 401 -7.92 28.19 5.36
N SER A 402 -9.00 27.51 5.79
CA SER A 402 -9.45 26.26 5.22
C SER A 402 -9.88 26.43 3.75
N ALA A 403 -10.60 27.49 3.44
CA ALA A 403 -11.00 27.80 2.06
C ALA A 403 -9.78 28.02 1.15
N ARG A 404 -8.79 28.80 1.57
CA ARG A 404 -7.55 28.99 0.79
C ARG A 404 -6.74 27.71 0.63
N PHE A 405 -6.70 26.85 1.66
CA PHE A 405 -6.01 25.57 1.59
C PHE A 405 -6.67 24.65 0.57
N ILE A 406 -7.98 24.42 0.66
CA ILE A 406 -8.70 23.49 -0.20
C ILE A 406 -8.74 23.99 -1.65
N GLN A 407 -8.98 25.28 -1.88
CA GLN A 407 -9.06 25.85 -3.23
C GLN A 407 -7.70 25.95 -3.96
N ARG A 408 -6.58 25.56 -3.34
CA ARG A 408 -5.34 25.31 -4.06
C ARG A 408 -5.48 24.14 -5.05
N ASN A 409 -6.33 23.19 -4.76
CA ASN A 409 -6.70 22.16 -5.72
C ASN A 409 -7.72 22.75 -6.73
N THR A 410 -7.28 22.95 -7.95
CA THR A 410 -8.12 23.54 -9.02
C THR A 410 -9.30 22.68 -9.45
N ALA A 411 -9.31 21.39 -9.08
CA ALA A 411 -10.42 20.48 -9.33
C ALA A 411 -11.60 20.66 -8.34
N GLN A 412 -11.41 21.42 -7.26
CA GLN A 412 -12.46 21.70 -6.28
C GLN A 412 -13.38 22.83 -6.75
N ILE A 413 -14.65 22.73 -6.39
CA ILE A 413 -15.64 23.77 -6.67
C ILE A 413 -15.32 25.00 -5.84
N LYS A 414 -15.17 26.13 -6.51
CA LYS A 414 -14.93 27.42 -5.82
C LYS A 414 -16.16 27.84 -5.03
N LYS A 415 -15.98 28.05 -3.73
CA LYS A 415 -17.00 28.49 -2.78
C LYS A 415 -16.49 29.72 -2.02
N ASN A 416 -17.38 30.64 -1.70
CA ASN A 416 -17.08 31.82 -0.89
C ASN A 416 -17.69 31.65 0.51
N ILE A 417 -17.10 30.77 1.30
CA ILE A 417 -17.62 30.44 2.63
C ILE A 417 -17.46 31.65 3.57
N ARG A 418 -18.52 31.97 4.28
CA ARG A 418 -18.59 33.07 5.26
C ARG A 418 -19.07 32.54 6.61
N PRO A 419 -18.55 33.02 7.75
CA PRO A 419 -19.11 32.69 9.04
C PRO A 419 -20.48 33.36 9.21
N PHE A 420 -21.40 32.67 9.88
CA PHE A 420 -22.71 33.24 10.23
C PHE A 420 -22.58 34.47 11.14
N SER A 421 -21.58 34.49 12.01
CA SER A 421 -21.34 35.58 12.95
C SER A 421 -19.88 36.00 12.97
N GLU A 422 -19.59 37.27 12.82
CA GLU A 422 -18.26 37.84 12.93
C GLU A 422 -17.74 37.83 14.39
N GLN A 423 -18.63 37.71 15.36
CA GLN A 423 -18.27 37.63 16.80
C GLN A 423 -17.71 36.27 17.19
N ARG A 424 -17.97 35.22 16.38
CA ARG A 424 -17.45 33.86 16.58
C ARG A 424 -16.02 33.77 16.08
N LYS A 425 -15.06 34.07 16.93
CA LYS A 425 -13.63 33.97 16.62
C LYS A 425 -13.11 32.54 16.87
N THR A 426 -12.25 32.07 16.00
CA THR A 426 -11.52 30.83 16.18
C THR A 426 -10.03 31.17 16.33
N GLU A 427 -9.42 30.75 17.41
CA GLU A 427 -7.97 30.90 17.60
C GLU A 427 -7.23 29.76 16.89
N LEU A 428 -6.19 30.10 16.13
CA LEU A 428 -5.31 29.17 15.48
C LEU A 428 -3.88 29.43 15.92
N SER A 429 -3.19 28.39 16.33
CA SER A 429 -1.77 28.41 16.61
C SER A 429 -1.03 27.32 15.87
N PHE A 430 0.21 27.61 15.48
CA PHE A 430 1.10 26.66 14.81
C PHE A 430 2.32 26.45 15.68
N GLN A 431 2.59 25.19 16.04
CA GLN A 431 3.73 24.81 16.86
C GLN A 431 4.66 23.92 16.06
N ALA A 432 5.94 24.30 15.99
CA ALA A 432 6.98 23.44 15.46
C ALA A 432 7.48 22.50 16.57
N TYR A 433 7.74 21.25 16.23
CA TYR A 433 8.31 20.28 17.15
C TYR A 433 9.27 19.34 16.40
N ASP A 434 10.19 18.75 17.14
CA ASP A 434 10.97 17.60 16.68
C ASP A 434 10.41 16.29 17.26
N ARG A 435 10.94 15.15 16.80
CA ARG A 435 10.47 13.83 17.26
C ARG A 435 10.61 13.62 18.77
N ASN A 436 11.56 14.26 19.41
CA ASN A 436 11.83 14.08 20.84
C ASN A 436 10.94 15.00 21.69
N SER A 437 10.54 16.16 21.18
CA SER A 437 9.72 17.16 21.87
C SER A 437 8.21 17.00 21.64
N TYR A 438 7.79 16.16 20.68
CA TYR A 438 6.39 15.99 20.26
C TYR A 438 5.40 15.83 21.41
N CYS A 439 5.62 14.86 22.29
CA CYS A 439 4.70 14.60 23.39
C CYS A 439 4.70 15.72 24.45
N ASN A 440 5.85 16.33 24.72
CA ASN A 440 5.94 17.46 25.65
C ASN A 440 5.18 18.69 25.13
N VAL A 441 5.30 18.98 23.83
CA VAL A 441 4.57 20.08 23.19
C VAL A 441 3.06 19.84 23.29
N ILE A 442 2.59 18.62 23.00
CA ILE A 442 1.16 18.28 23.15
C ILE A 442 0.71 18.42 24.61
N GLY A 443 1.49 17.92 25.57
CA GLY A 443 1.19 18.04 27.00
C GLY A 443 1.07 19.49 27.45
N GLN A 444 1.99 20.37 27.04
CA GLN A 444 1.96 21.80 27.36
C GLN A 444 0.76 22.50 26.72
N LEU A 445 0.47 22.19 25.44
CA LEU A 445 -0.71 22.78 24.78
C LEU A 445 -2.00 22.38 25.49
N ILE A 446 -2.17 21.10 25.85
CA ILE A 446 -3.37 20.63 26.56
C ILE A 446 -3.48 21.29 27.97
N ALA A 447 -2.36 21.43 28.65
CA ALA A 447 -2.33 22.11 29.96
C ALA A 447 -2.73 23.59 29.88
N SER A 448 -2.48 24.26 28.75
CA SER A 448 -2.87 25.66 28.54
C SER A 448 -4.36 25.85 28.23
N ILE A 449 -5.08 24.80 27.90
CA ILE A 449 -6.52 24.87 27.57
C ILE A 449 -7.34 24.81 28.85
N PRO A 450 -8.33 25.73 29.06
CA PRO A 450 -9.22 25.72 30.23
C PRO A 450 -9.85 24.33 30.46
N SER A 451 -9.98 23.94 31.74
CA SER A 451 -10.41 22.59 32.15
C SER A 451 -11.84 22.23 31.73
N ASP A 452 -12.70 23.24 31.52
CA ASP A 452 -14.10 23.13 31.09
C ASP A 452 -14.21 22.81 29.55
N LYS A 453 -13.11 22.89 28.81
CA LYS A 453 -13.13 22.65 27.36
C LYS A 453 -12.80 21.21 27.02
N SER A 454 -13.48 20.63 26.01
CA SER A 454 -13.15 19.34 25.44
C SER A 454 -11.93 19.48 24.54
N VAL A 455 -11.07 18.45 24.54
CA VAL A 455 -9.86 18.39 23.70
C VAL A 455 -9.89 17.13 22.87
N PHE A 456 -9.69 17.29 21.58
CA PHE A 456 -9.54 16.18 20.62
C PHE A 456 -8.17 16.29 19.96
N LEU A 457 -7.51 15.14 19.79
CA LEU A 457 -6.34 15.01 18.96
C LEU A 457 -6.77 14.36 17.63
N LEU A 458 -6.44 14.99 16.52
CA LEU A 458 -6.77 14.48 15.19
C LEU A 458 -5.49 14.02 14.51
N GLY A 459 -5.46 12.74 14.12
CA GLY A 459 -4.42 12.15 13.28
C GLY A 459 -4.96 11.84 11.89
N ARG A 460 -4.07 11.71 10.92
CA ARG A 460 -4.42 11.21 9.60
C ARG A 460 -4.53 9.69 9.59
N TYR A 461 -3.70 9.03 10.40
CA TYR A 461 -3.60 7.57 10.48
C TYR A 461 -3.71 7.11 11.93
N SER A 462 -4.24 5.92 12.14
CA SER A 462 -4.36 5.30 13.46
C SER A 462 -3.02 5.12 14.20
N PHE A 463 -1.89 5.17 13.48
CA PHE A 463 -0.55 5.07 14.07
C PHE A 463 0.08 6.46 14.37
N ASP A 464 -0.59 7.56 14.09
CA ASP A 464 -0.07 8.89 14.40
C ASP A 464 0.00 9.13 15.94
N ASP A 465 -0.70 8.31 16.70
CA ASP A 465 -0.63 8.28 18.16
C ASP A 465 0.57 7.49 18.74
N TYR A 466 1.40 6.90 17.88
CA TYR A 466 2.49 5.99 18.28
C TYR A 466 3.33 6.52 19.44
N TYR A 467 3.78 7.77 19.37
CA TYR A 467 4.59 8.37 20.43
C TYR A 467 3.77 8.70 21.71
N LEU A 468 2.48 9.00 21.56
CA LEU A 468 1.60 9.26 22.71
C LEU A 468 1.40 8.02 23.55
N SER A 469 1.32 6.84 22.90
CA SER A 469 1.12 5.55 23.56
C SER A 469 2.26 5.14 24.49
N PHE A 470 3.47 5.70 24.31
CA PHE A 470 4.61 5.49 25.20
C PHE A 470 4.64 6.41 26.41
N MET A 471 4.10 7.64 26.26
CA MET A 471 4.20 8.64 27.32
C MET A 471 2.94 8.76 28.17
N TYR A 472 1.79 8.44 27.62
CA TYR A 472 0.51 8.69 28.26
C TYR A 472 -0.31 7.42 28.43
N LYS A 473 -0.95 7.29 29.59
CA LYS A 473 -1.86 6.16 29.85
C LYS A 473 -3.07 6.27 28.91
N SER A 474 -3.39 5.17 28.26
CA SER A 474 -4.61 5.05 27.46
C SER A 474 -5.74 4.37 28.21
N VAL A 475 -6.97 4.77 27.92
CA VAL A 475 -8.20 4.20 28.50
C VAL A 475 -9.20 4.01 27.37
N LYS A 476 -9.80 2.81 27.29
CA LYS A 476 -10.87 2.50 26.35
C LYS A 476 -12.21 2.47 27.10
N GLU A 477 -13.18 3.26 26.62
CA GLU A 477 -14.53 3.31 27.16
C GLU A 477 -15.54 3.04 26.02
N GLY A 478 -16.12 1.87 26.02
CA GLY A 478 -16.95 1.42 24.89
C GLY A 478 -16.13 1.34 23.60
N ASN A 479 -16.57 2.07 22.58
CA ASN A 479 -15.85 2.17 21.28
C ASN A 479 -14.89 3.35 21.19
N ARG A 480 -14.76 4.16 22.24
CA ARG A 480 -13.91 5.35 22.25
C ARG A 480 -12.57 5.08 22.95
N PHE A 481 -11.53 5.73 22.45
CA PHE A 481 -10.17 5.59 22.94
C PHE A 481 -9.65 6.96 23.38
N TYR A 482 -9.16 7.03 24.63
CA TYR A 482 -8.70 8.26 25.26
C TYR A 482 -7.28 8.11 25.76
N TYR A 483 -6.52 9.20 25.70
CA TYR A 483 -5.28 9.40 26.46
C TYR A 483 -5.55 10.22 27.72
N ILE A 484 -4.86 9.91 28.80
CA ILE A 484 -4.86 10.74 30.02
C ILE A 484 -3.65 11.64 29.96
N ILE A 485 -3.85 12.90 29.63
CA ILE A 485 -2.80 13.90 29.46
C ILE A 485 -3.07 15.03 30.46
N GLY A 486 -2.13 15.28 31.42
CA GLY A 486 -2.33 16.25 32.46
C GLY A 486 -3.58 16.02 33.31
N GLY A 487 -3.96 14.76 33.53
CA GLY A 487 -5.18 14.39 34.27
C GLY A 487 -6.48 14.52 33.48
N ARG A 488 -6.44 14.93 32.21
CA ARG A 488 -7.62 15.09 31.33
C ARG A 488 -7.77 13.93 30.40
N LYS A 489 -9.02 13.55 30.12
CA LYS A 489 -9.34 12.62 29.01
C LYS A 489 -9.29 13.37 27.69
N VAL A 490 -8.44 12.93 26.78
CA VAL A 490 -8.24 13.48 25.45
C VAL A 490 -8.52 12.40 24.45
N GLU A 491 -9.54 12.57 23.62
CA GLU A 491 -9.94 11.61 22.60
C GLU A 491 -9.02 11.73 21.36
N PHE A 492 -8.49 10.61 20.87
CA PHE A 492 -7.74 10.55 19.63
C PHE A 492 -8.66 10.03 18.52
N LEU A 493 -8.74 10.78 17.42
CA LEU A 493 -9.59 10.51 16.27
C LEU A 493 -8.76 10.49 14.97
N THR A 494 -9.14 9.65 14.02
CA THR A 494 -8.53 9.54 12.69
C THR A 494 -9.57 9.55 11.58
#